data_f6535e983678706d370d51a1c79cc64d
#
_entry.id   f6535e983678706d370d51a1c79cc64d
#
_cell.length_a   1.000
_cell.length_b   1.000
_cell.length_c   1.000
_cell.angle_alpha   90.00
_cell.angle_beta   90.00
_cell.angle_gamma   90.00
#
_symmetry.space_group_name_H-M   'P 1'
#
loop_
_entity.id
_entity.type
_entity.pdbx_description
1 polymer ?
#
loop_
_entity_poly.entity_id
_entity_poly.type
_entity_poly.pdbx_seq_one_letter_code
_entity_poly.pdbx_strand_id
1 'polypeptide(L)'
;VIETRASDPDRPETDALALWLAAVERLDAQDDPDGVVERMRVLAARYPGHDGIAAFELGGALDSAGHEAEAAVEYERALAAGLDDERRARLTIQYASTLRNLGRTDEAIDLLAGAAAHPAVGSAREVFLALALHSAGRVDEALRIALEALAPGLPRYQRSVRAYAAALTDPEQ
;
A
#
# COMPACT_ATOMS: atom_id res chain seq x y z
N VAL A 1 -44.01 1.99 -27.95
CA VAL A 1 -43.65 2.33 -26.58
C VAL A 1 -42.14 2.57 -26.56
N ILE A 2 -41.69 3.83 -26.52
CA ILE A 2 -40.28 4.19 -26.42
C ILE A 2 -40.01 4.24 -24.89
N GLU A 3 -39.27 3.25 -24.38
CA GLU A 3 -38.74 3.28 -23.01
C GLU A 3 -37.70 4.41 -22.91
N THR A 4 -38.07 5.48 -22.25
CA THR A 4 -37.15 6.54 -21.87
C THR A 4 -36.25 5.97 -20.76
N ARG A 5 -35.03 5.59 -21.13
CA ARG A 5 -33.99 5.17 -20.19
C ARG A 5 -33.70 6.34 -19.27
N ALA A 6 -34.08 6.24 -18.00
CA ALA A 6 -33.77 7.23 -16.99
C ALA A 6 -32.25 7.44 -16.97
N SER A 7 -31.81 8.68 -17.13
CA SER A 7 -30.41 9.07 -16.99
C SER A 7 -30.04 8.91 -15.51
N ASP A 8 -29.10 8.03 -15.20
CA ASP A 8 -28.53 7.87 -13.88
C ASP A 8 -27.74 9.13 -13.55
N PRO A 9 -28.10 9.89 -12.48
CA PRO A 9 -27.43 11.15 -12.12
C PRO A 9 -25.95 10.95 -11.74
N ASP A 10 -25.53 9.74 -11.30
CA ASP A 10 -24.16 9.43 -10.87
C ASP A 10 -23.25 9.00 -12.04
N ARG A 11 -23.80 8.82 -13.24
CA ARG A 11 -23.07 8.32 -14.42
C ARG A 11 -21.92 9.24 -14.89
N PRO A 12 -22.05 10.57 -14.96
CA PRO A 12 -20.98 11.44 -15.43
C PRO A 12 -19.79 11.49 -14.46
N GLU A 13 -20.00 11.38 -13.16
CA GLU A 13 -18.91 11.35 -12.17
C GLU A 13 -18.15 10.03 -12.23
N THR A 14 -18.85 8.92 -12.38
CA THR A 14 -18.27 7.58 -12.56
C THR A 14 -17.42 7.52 -13.84
N ASP A 15 -17.90 8.10 -14.94
CA ASP A 15 -17.17 8.16 -16.21
C ASP A 15 -15.92 9.03 -16.09
N ALA A 16 -15.99 10.18 -15.39
CA ALA A 16 -14.85 11.07 -15.16
C ALA A 16 -13.77 10.41 -14.30
N LEU A 17 -14.15 9.70 -13.25
CA LEU A 17 -13.23 8.92 -12.41
C LEU A 17 -12.55 7.81 -13.21
N ALA A 18 -13.30 7.05 -14.01
CA ALA A 18 -12.73 5.99 -14.84
C ALA A 18 -11.71 6.52 -15.86
N LEU A 19 -11.98 7.66 -16.50
CA LEU A 19 -11.04 8.32 -17.41
C LEU A 19 -9.80 8.81 -16.68
N TRP A 20 -9.94 9.33 -15.46
CA TRP A 20 -8.84 9.78 -14.63
C TRP A 20 -7.94 8.60 -14.22
N LEU A 21 -8.50 7.49 -13.73
CA LEU A 21 -7.76 6.28 -13.37
C LEU A 21 -7.03 5.69 -14.58
N ALA A 22 -7.65 5.66 -15.76
CA ALA A 22 -6.99 5.22 -16.99
C ALA A 22 -5.84 6.17 -17.42
N ALA A 23 -5.86 7.43 -17.00
CA ALA A 23 -4.74 8.35 -17.21
C ALA A 23 -3.59 8.07 -16.23
N VAL A 24 -3.88 7.71 -14.96
CA VAL A 24 -2.89 7.25 -13.97
C VAL A 24 -2.17 6.03 -14.49
N GLU A 25 -2.88 4.97 -14.87
CA GLU A 25 -2.29 3.73 -15.40
C GLU A 25 -1.33 3.98 -16.58
N ARG A 26 -1.66 4.94 -17.46
CA ARG A 26 -0.77 5.30 -18.59
C ARG A 26 0.48 6.05 -18.17
N LEU A 27 0.45 6.75 -17.03
CA LEU A 27 1.65 7.39 -16.47
C LEU A 27 2.56 6.35 -15.82
N ASP A 28 2.01 5.44 -15.02
CA ASP A 28 2.76 4.39 -14.33
C ASP A 28 3.52 3.45 -15.29
N ALA A 29 3.04 3.33 -16.54
CA ALA A 29 3.69 2.54 -17.58
C ALA A 29 4.92 3.23 -18.22
N GLN A 30 5.29 4.45 -17.81
CA GLN A 30 6.40 5.21 -18.39
C GLN A 30 7.71 4.99 -17.62
N ASP A 31 8.80 4.86 -18.33
CA ASP A 31 10.16 4.73 -17.78
C ASP A 31 10.84 6.10 -17.66
N ASP A 32 10.23 7.02 -16.90
CA ASP A 32 10.70 8.39 -16.64
C ASP A 32 10.14 8.87 -15.29
N PRO A 33 10.73 8.44 -14.15
CA PRO A 33 10.16 8.69 -12.83
C PRO A 33 9.90 10.17 -12.51
N ASP A 34 10.88 11.05 -12.76
CA ASP A 34 10.74 12.49 -12.49
C ASP A 34 9.65 13.15 -13.36
N GLY A 35 9.60 12.79 -14.64
CA GLY A 35 8.56 13.26 -15.53
C GLY A 35 7.18 12.70 -15.19
N VAL A 36 7.10 11.49 -14.63
CA VAL A 36 5.86 10.91 -14.11
C VAL A 36 5.35 11.72 -12.91
N VAL A 37 6.21 12.09 -11.96
CA VAL A 37 5.84 12.92 -10.79
C VAL A 37 5.20 14.23 -11.23
N GLU A 38 5.84 14.96 -12.15
CA GLU A 38 5.31 16.25 -12.59
C GLU A 38 3.94 16.12 -13.29
N ARG A 39 3.81 15.11 -14.15
CA ARG A 39 2.53 14.80 -14.81
C ARG A 39 1.46 14.34 -13.81
N MET A 40 1.86 13.55 -12.79
CA MET A 40 0.95 13.11 -11.74
C MET A 40 0.46 14.30 -10.88
N ARG A 41 1.31 15.29 -10.57
CA ARG A 41 0.88 16.52 -9.89
C ARG A 41 -0.22 17.25 -10.66
N VAL A 42 -0.04 17.37 -11.98
CA VAL A 42 -1.05 18.01 -12.85
C VAL A 42 -2.34 17.18 -12.89
N LEU A 43 -2.23 15.86 -12.92
CA LEU A 43 -3.36 14.96 -12.96
C LEU A 43 -4.12 14.95 -11.62
N ALA A 44 -3.40 14.90 -10.50
CA ALA A 44 -3.98 14.96 -9.15
C ALA A 44 -4.77 16.28 -8.92
N ALA A 45 -4.26 17.40 -9.42
CA ALA A 45 -4.96 18.69 -9.34
C ALA A 45 -6.29 18.73 -10.15
N ARG A 46 -6.50 17.78 -11.05
CA ARG A 46 -7.71 17.62 -11.89
C ARG A 46 -8.58 16.45 -11.45
N TYR A 47 -8.27 15.86 -10.33
CA TYR A 47 -9.06 14.74 -9.80
C TYR A 47 -10.52 15.17 -9.55
N PRO A 48 -11.50 14.41 -10.07
CA PRO A 48 -12.90 14.81 -9.96
C PRO A 48 -13.53 14.52 -8.59
N GLY A 49 -12.90 13.69 -7.77
CA GLY A 49 -13.40 13.28 -6.46
C GLY A 49 -12.89 14.16 -5.31
N HIS A 50 -13.32 13.85 -4.09
CA HIS A 50 -12.97 14.56 -2.87
C HIS A 50 -12.31 13.65 -1.81
N ASP A 51 -12.10 12.38 -2.12
CA ASP A 51 -11.41 11.40 -1.27
C ASP A 51 -9.89 11.43 -1.45
N GLY A 52 -9.20 10.45 -0.85
CA GLY A 52 -7.75 10.38 -0.83
C GLY A 52 -7.10 9.79 -2.09
N ILE A 53 -7.85 9.43 -3.14
CA ILE A 53 -7.30 8.69 -4.29
C ILE A 53 -6.19 9.48 -4.99
N ALA A 54 -6.41 10.77 -5.28
CA ALA A 54 -5.40 11.59 -5.96
C ALA A 54 -4.11 11.74 -5.16
N ALA A 55 -4.22 11.87 -3.83
CA ALA A 55 -3.06 11.94 -2.96
C ALA A 55 -2.34 10.57 -2.86
N PHE A 56 -3.09 9.47 -2.86
CA PHE A 56 -2.54 8.12 -2.88
C PHE A 56 -1.70 7.87 -4.15
N GLU A 57 -2.22 8.18 -5.32
CA GLU A 57 -1.52 7.99 -6.60
C GLU A 57 -0.28 8.93 -6.73
N LEU A 58 -0.40 10.17 -6.27
CA LEU A 58 0.75 11.09 -6.24
C LEU A 58 1.83 10.61 -5.26
N GLY A 59 1.43 10.09 -4.10
CA GLY A 59 2.34 9.47 -3.13
C GLY A 59 3.11 8.31 -3.74
N GLY A 60 2.42 7.43 -4.49
CA GLY A 60 3.04 6.31 -5.20
C GLY A 60 4.06 6.75 -6.27
N ALA A 61 3.72 7.78 -7.05
CA ALA A 61 4.64 8.34 -8.06
C ALA A 61 5.89 8.95 -7.41
N LEU A 62 5.73 9.69 -6.31
CA LEU A 62 6.81 10.28 -5.53
C LEU A 62 7.73 9.20 -4.92
N ASP A 63 7.15 8.16 -4.33
CA ASP A 63 7.89 7.03 -3.74
C ASP A 63 8.72 6.30 -4.79
N SER A 64 8.13 6.02 -5.94
CA SER A 64 8.81 5.38 -7.08
C SER A 64 9.96 6.22 -7.66
N ALA A 65 9.89 7.54 -7.53
CA ALA A 65 10.94 8.47 -7.95
C ALA A 65 12.00 8.72 -6.85
N GLY A 66 11.87 8.13 -5.66
CA GLY A 66 12.80 8.31 -4.54
C GLY A 66 12.60 9.61 -3.76
N HIS A 67 11.41 10.23 -3.87
CA HIS A 67 11.02 11.42 -3.11
C HIS A 67 10.26 11.02 -1.83
N GLU A 68 10.84 10.16 -1.01
CA GLU A 68 10.17 9.51 0.14
C GLU A 68 9.55 10.51 1.13
N ALA A 69 10.22 11.63 1.39
CA ALA A 69 9.68 12.63 2.32
C ALA A 69 8.40 13.30 1.81
N GLU A 70 8.33 13.58 0.50
CA GLU A 70 7.14 14.12 -0.12
C GLU A 70 6.03 13.05 -0.25
N ALA A 71 6.41 11.81 -0.58
CA ALA A 71 5.51 10.67 -0.65
C ALA A 71 4.79 10.45 0.70
N ALA A 72 5.53 10.51 1.82
CA ALA A 72 4.97 10.37 3.15
C ALA A 72 3.86 11.40 3.43
N VAL A 73 4.06 12.66 3.04
CA VAL A 73 3.06 13.73 3.20
C VAL A 73 1.79 13.43 2.40
N GLU A 74 1.95 12.95 1.15
CA GLU A 74 0.79 12.63 0.32
C GLU A 74 0.04 11.38 0.84
N TYR A 75 0.74 10.37 1.37
CA TYR A 75 0.10 9.23 2.01
C TYR A 75 -0.68 9.61 3.28
N GLU A 76 -0.14 10.52 4.10
CA GLU A 76 -0.86 11.06 5.26
C GLU A 76 -2.13 11.81 4.83
N ARG A 77 -2.05 12.61 3.76
CA ARG A 77 -3.22 13.30 3.18
C ARG A 77 -4.26 12.33 2.65
N ALA A 78 -3.84 11.27 1.96
CA ALA A 78 -4.74 10.24 1.45
C ALA A 78 -5.50 9.52 2.58
N LEU A 79 -4.80 9.18 3.67
CA LEU A 79 -5.43 8.57 4.85
C LEU A 79 -6.44 9.51 5.52
N ALA A 80 -6.10 10.79 5.64
CA ALA A 80 -6.98 11.79 6.25
C ALA A 80 -8.23 12.08 5.42
N ALA A 81 -8.12 12.08 4.08
CA ALA A 81 -9.23 12.28 3.16
C ALA A 81 -10.14 11.05 3.02
N GLY A 82 -9.62 9.85 3.36
CA GLY A 82 -10.33 8.58 3.28
C GLY A 82 -10.12 7.84 1.96
N LEU A 83 -10.02 6.53 2.06
CA LEU A 83 -9.86 5.60 0.94
C LEU A 83 -10.80 4.41 1.15
N ASP A 84 -11.18 3.73 0.07
CA ASP A 84 -11.76 2.40 0.16
C ASP A 84 -10.78 1.38 0.77
N ASP A 85 -11.30 0.24 1.20
CA ASP A 85 -10.51 -0.75 1.96
C ASP A 85 -9.36 -1.33 1.13
N GLU A 86 -9.52 -1.51 -0.17
CA GLU A 86 -8.47 -2.02 -1.06
C GLU A 86 -7.32 -1.03 -1.19
N ARG A 87 -7.63 0.25 -1.50
CA ARG A 87 -6.60 1.29 -1.61
C ARG A 87 -5.94 1.57 -0.28
N ARG A 88 -6.70 1.55 0.81
CA ARG A 88 -6.15 1.66 2.17
C ARG A 88 -5.15 0.56 2.47
N ALA A 89 -5.45 -0.70 2.11
CA ALA A 89 -4.53 -1.81 2.31
C ALA A 89 -3.24 -1.64 1.49
N ARG A 90 -3.34 -1.22 0.23
CA ARG A 90 -2.17 -0.92 -0.63
C ARG A 90 -1.35 0.24 -0.08
N LEU A 91 -2.00 1.36 0.29
CA LEU A 91 -1.33 2.52 0.87
C LEU A 91 -0.58 2.14 2.13
N THR A 92 -1.16 1.34 3.02
CA THR A 92 -0.51 0.89 4.26
C THR A 92 0.84 0.23 3.98
N ILE A 93 0.93 -0.61 2.95
CA ILE A 93 2.17 -1.27 2.55
C ILE A 93 3.19 -0.25 2.02
N GLN A 94 2.78 0.60 1.09
CA GLN A 94 3.64 1.60 0.45
C GLN A 94 4.16 2.61 1.48
N TYR A 95 3.27 3.18 2.29
CA TYR A 95 3.61 4.15 3.31
C TYR A 95 4.55 3.55 4.37
N ALA A 96 4.31 2.32 4.83
CA ALA A 96 5.22 1.66 5.75
C ALA A 96 6.62 1.43 5.14
N SER A 97 6.70 1.11 3.86
CA SER A 97 7.99 1.02 3.13
C SER A 97 8.70 2.37 3.10
N THR A 98 7.98 3.43 2.76
CA THR A 98 8.50 4.82 2.75
C THR A 98 8.97 5.23 4.15
N LEU A 99 8.19 4.97 5.21
CA LEU A 99 8.59 5.24 6.60
C LEU A 99 9.88 4.51 6.97
N ARG A 100 10.00 3.23 6.61
CA ARG A 100 11.22 2.44 6.84
C ARG A 100 12.43 3.05 6.12
N ASN A 101 12.28 3.49 4.87
CA ASN A 101 13.35 4.14 4.09
C ASN A 101 13.77 5.49 4.71
N LEU A 102 12.83 6.22 5.31
CA LEU A 102 13.08 7.45 6.07
C LEU A 102 13.70 7.20 7.46
N GLY A 103 13.93 5.94 7.86
CA GLY A 103 14.44 5.59 9.19
C GLY A 103 13.37 5.63 10.30
N ARG A 104 12.09 5.86 9.97
CA ARG A 104 10.93 5.85 10.89
C ARG A 104 10.41 4.42 11.10
N THR A 105 11.32 3.50 11.47
CA THR A 105 11.05 2.06 11.48
C THR A 105 9.98 1.63 12.49
N ASP A 106 9.93 2.27 13.67
CA ASP A 106 8.91 1.95 14.68
C ASP A 106 7.51 2.32 14.18
N GLU A 107 7.36 3.46 13.52
CA GLU A 107 6.10 3.89 12.92
C GLU A 107 5.66 2.94 11.79
N ALA A 108 6.61 2.45 10.98
CA ALA A 108 6.32 1.44 9.96
C ALA A 108 5.82 0.12 10.57
N ILE A 109 6.44 -0.32 11.68
CA ILE A 109 6.02 -1.52 12.42
C ILE A 109 4.61 -1.35 12.98
N ASP A 110 4.35 -0.24 13.66
CA ASP A 110 3.04 0.04 14.28
C ASP A 110 1.93 0.09 13.22
N LEU A 111 2.20 0.77 12.09
CA LEU A 111 1.26 0.87 10.99
C LEU A 111 0.91 -0.50 10.41
N LEU A 112 1.90 -1.36 10.15
CA LEU A 112 1.70 -2.69 9.59
C LEU A 112 1.08 -3.67 10.60
N ALA A 113 1.49 -3.60 11.87
CA ALA A 113 0.95 -4.46 12.92
C ALA A 113 -0.53 -4.15 13.20
N GLY A 114 -0.92 -2.88 13.14
CA GLY A 114 -2.30 -2.43 13.32
C GLY A 114 -3.22 -2.64 12.11
N ALA A 115 -2.66 -2.95 10.94
CA ALA A 115 -3.43 -3.11 9.72
C ALA A 115 -4.20 -4.43 9.67
N ALA A 116 -5.44 -4.39 9.16
CA ALA A 116 -6.20 -5.59 8.87
C ALA A 116 -5.64 -6.33 7.65
N ALA A 117 -5.75 -7.66 7.64
CA ALA A 117 -5.47 -8.44 6.43
C ALA A 117 -6.48 -8.10 5.33
N HIS A 118 -6.02 -7.97 4.09
CA HIS A 118 -6.87 -7.71 2.94
C HIS A 118 -6.43 -8.55 1.73
N PRO A 119 -7.39 -9.18 1.01
CA PRO A 119 -7.06 -10.07 -0.12
C PRO A 119 -6.25 -9.40 -1.23
N ALA A 120 -6.46 -8.11 -1.48
CA ALA A 120 -5.77 -7.36 -2.54
C ALA A 120 -4.25 -7.26 -2.34
N VAL A 121 -3.76 -7.40 -1.11
CA VAL A 121 -2.33 -7.35 -0.81
C VAL A 121 -1.74 -8.71 -0.39
N GLY A 122 -2.59 -9.72 -0.22
CA GLY A 122 -2.14 -11.06 0.18
C GLY A 122 -1.26 -11.03 1.44
N SER A 123 -0.09 -11.64 1.38
CA SER A 123 0.89 -11.66 2.48
C SER A 123 1.87 -10.47 2.46
N ALA A 124 1.64 -9.45 1.64
CA ALA A 124 2.57 -8.31 1.56
C ALA A 124 2.71 -7.59 2.90
N ARG A 125 1.62 -7.48 3.69
CA ARG A 125 1.68 -6.89 5.02
C ARG A 125 2.73 -7.57 5.90
N GLU A 126 2.72 -8.89 5.98
CA GLU A 126 3.66 -9.68 6.77
C GLU A 126 5.08 -9.55 6.24
N VAL A 127 5.26 -9.54 4.92
CA VAL A 127 6.57 -9.37 4.28
C VAL A 127 7.16 -8.00 4.63
N PHE A 128 6.40 -6.91 4.49
CA PHE A 128 6.88 -5.57 4.80
C PHE A 128 7.06 -5.36 6.30
N LEU A 129 6.23 -5.99 7.16
CA LEU A 129 6.43 -6.01 8.62
C LEU A 129 7.76 -6.71 8.98
N ALA A 130 8.06 -7.85 8.38
CA ALA A 130 9.34 -8.52 8.59
C ALA A 130 10.54 -7.64 8.17
N LEU A 131 10.43 -6.93 7.04
CA LEU A 131 11.47 -5.98 6.60
C LEU A 131 11.63 -4.81 7.57
N ALA A 132 10.54 -4.26 8.10
CA ALA A 132 10.59 -3.18 9.08
C ALA A 132 11.21 -3.66 10.41
N LEU A 133 10.80 -4.82 10.92
CA LEU A 133 11.39 -5.46 12.11
C LEU A 133 12.88 -5.72 11.93
N HIS A 134 13.29 -6.23 10.77
CA HIS A 134 14.71 -6.42 10.47
C HIS A 134 15.49 -5.10 10.51
N SER A 135 14.94 -4.03 9.92
CA SER A 135 15.55 -2.69 9.93
C SER A 135 15.66 -2.11 11.36
N ALA A 136 14.73 -2.47 12.25
CA ALA A 136 14.76 -2.11 13.67
C ALA A 136 15.72 -3.01 14.51
N GLY A 137 16.42 -3.97 13.91
CA GLY A 137 17.30 -4.92 14.61
C GLY A 137 16.56 -6.07 15.31
N ARG A 138 15.24 -6.20 15.14
CA ARG A 138 14.38 -7.26 15.73
C ARG A 138 14.37 -8.49 14.82
N VAL A 139 15.57 -9.09 14.64
CA VAL A 139 15.85 -10.08 13.58
C VAL A 139 15.05 -11.37 13.77
N ASP A 140 14.94 -11.88 15.01
CA ASP A 140 14.22 -13.12 15.29
C ASP A 140 12.71 -12.96 15.07
N GLU A 141 12.16 -11.80 15.44
CA GLU A 141 10.77 -11.47 15.16
C GLU A 141 10.51 -11.33 13.64
N ALA A 142 11.43 -10.67 12.92
CA ALA A 142 11.35 -10.55 11.47
C ALA A 142 11.32 -11.93 10.80
N LEU A 143 12.23 -12.81 11.20
CA LEU A 143 12.31 -14.17 10.64
C LEU A 143 11.05 -14.98 11.00
N ARG A 144 10.55 -14.87 12.22
CA ARG A 144 9.30 -15.53 12.63
C ARG A 144 8.14 -15.11 11.73
N ILE A 145 7.91 -13.80 11.56
CA ILE A 145 6.81 -13.28 10.73
C ILE A 145 6.94 -13.77 9.28
N ALA A 146 8.15 -13.73 8.71
CA ALA A 146 8.39 -14.19 7.33
C ALA A 146 8.10 -15.68 7.16
N LEU A 147 8.53 -16.53 8.11
CA LEU A 147 8.28 -17.97 8.08
C LEU A 147 6.78 -18.29 8.27
N GLU A 148 6.09 -17.58 9.15
CA GLU A 148 4.65 -17.74 9.35
C GLU A 148 3.86 -17.35 8.09
N ALA A 149 4.27 -16.31 7.36
CA ALA A 149 3.66 -15.88 6.10
C ALA A 149 3.86 -16.91 4.97
N LEU A 150 5.02 -17.55 4.91
CA LEU A 150 5.36 -18.56 3.90
C LEU A 150 4.73 -19.92 4.18
N ALA A 151 4.52 -20.28 5.45
CA ALA A 151 4.09 -21.63 5.86
C ALA A 151 2.82 -22.13 5.16
N PRO A 152 1.76 -21.31 4.92
CA PRO A 152 0.55 -21.77 4.23
C PRO A 152 0.78 -22.26 2.80
N GLY A 153 1.78 -21.69 2.11
CA GLY A 153 2.13 -22.05 0.73
C GLY A 153 2.97 -23.33 0.60
N LEU A 154 3.46 -23.89 1.70
CA LEU A 154 4.28 -25.09 1.65
C LEU A 154 3.41 -26.34 1.43
N PRO A 155 3.78 -27.27 0.50
CA PRO A 155 3.03 -28.51 0.29
C PRO A 155 3.16 -29.48 1.46
N ARG A 156 4.24 -29.36 2.25
CA ARG A 156 4.56 -30.18 3.44
C ARG A 156 5.27 -29.33 4.49
N TYR A 157 5.41 -29.85 5.69
CA TYR A 157 6.20 -29.26 6.79
C TYR A 157 5.63 -27.97 7.39
N GLN A 158 4.42 -27.54 7.04
CA GLN A 158 3.79 -26.32 7.58
C GLN A 158 3.80 -26.29 9.12
N ARG A 159 3.46 -27.43 9.78
CA ARG A 159 3.45 -27.54 11.24
C ARG A 159 4.85 -27.35 11.85
N SER A 160 5.87 -27.99 11.25
CA SER A 160 7.26 -27.89 11.74
C SER A 160 7.80 -26.49 11.58
N VAL A 161 7.54 -25.84 10.42
CA VAL A 161 7.96 -24.45 10.17
C VAL A 161 7.33 -23.50 11.18
N ARG A 162 6.03 -23.62 11.45
CA ARG A 162 5.36 -22.79 12.47
C ARG A 162 5.93 -23.02 13.87
N ALA A 163 6.23 -24.28 14.24
CA ALA A 163 6.84 -24.57 15.54
C ALA A 163 8.24 -23.95 15.68
N TYR A 164 9.07 -24.06 14.64
CA TYR A 164 10.40 -23.45 14.64
C TYR A 164 10.33 -21.92 14.60
N ALA A 165 9.39 -21.34 13.85
CA ALA A 165 9.17 -19.91 13.84
C ALA A 165 8.78 -19.37 15.23
N ALA A 166 7.86 -20.05 15.93
CA ALA A 166 7.46 -19.67 17.28
C ALA A 166 8.64 -19.73 18.27
N ALA A 167 9.52 -20.73 18.15
CA ALA A 167 10.69 -20.91 19.00
C ALA A 167 11.71 -19.77 18.88
N LEU A 168 11.77 -19.04 17.74
CA LEU A 168 12.70 -17.90 17.57
C LEU A 168 12.49 -16.76 18.56
N THR A 169 11.28 -16.61 19.09
CA THR A 169 10.93 -15.52 20.01
C THR A 169 10.49 -16.05 21.39
N ASP A 170 10.75 -17.33 21.66
CA ASP A 170 10.45 -17.95 22.97
C ASP A 170 11.56 -17.59 23.96
N PRO A 171 11.27 -16.86 25.06
CA PRO A 171 12.28 -16.45 26.05
C PRO A 171 12.80 -17.62 26.90
N GLU A 172 12.21 -18.83 26.80
CA GLU A 172 12.62 -19.99 27.57
C GLU A 172 13.65 -20.90 26.87
N GLN A 173 14.15 -20.49 25.71
CA GLN A 173 15.28 -21.11 25.01
C GLN A 173 16.51 -20.21 25.06
#